data_c3d830a4d0a8566f7fce846317e0b1da
#
_entry.id   c3d830a4d0a8566f7fce846317e0b1da
#
_cell.length_a   1.000
_cell.length_b   1.000
_cell.length_c   1.000
_cell.angle_alpha   90.00
_cell.angle_beta   90.00
_cell.angle_gamma   90.00
#
_symmetry.space_group_name_H-M   'P 1'
#
loop_
_entity.id
_entity.type
_entity.pdbx_description
1 polymer ?
#
loop_
_entity_poly.entity_id
_entity_poly.type
_entity_poly.pdbx_seq_one_letter_code
_entity_poly.pdbx_strand_id
1 'polypeptide(L)'
;MKEAVAESAVGYFSDNVEQFRSLYGTSQGFHERLEIWGRLLRRYSRPGGAAIDMGCGPGVFSFFLADLGVNVVGIDGALDMIQACEAQRAKRGLTNVRFIHGTLPDIDETTLEHADVLISSSVIEYIEELDETLALFARLVKSRGTLIISMPNVHSLSRSYQRLSNWISPRSDVYRYIRHFSSPRQLERRLAPYGMKLREALYYTHITRLARAMRTLRLPRRLTEDLFVGVFEKTAGN
;
A
#
# COMPACT_ATOMS: atom_id res chain seq x y z
N MET A 1 -24.21 2.94 14.92
CA MET A 1 -23.22 2.08 14.24
C MET A 1 -22.71 2.68 12.93
N LYS A 2 -23.54 3.34 12.09
CA LYS A 2 -23.07 4.04 10.87
C LYS A 2 -22.18 5.27 11.14
N GLU A 3 -22.43 6.02 12.22
CA GLU A 3 -21.63 7.22 12.56
C GLU A 3 -20.19 6.91 12.99
N ALA A 4 -19.97 5.83 13.73
CA ALA A 4 -18.62 5.42 14.14
C ALA A 4 -17.74 4.91 12.96
N VAL A 5 -18.36 4.36 11.91
CA VAL A 5 -17.65 3.91 10.70
C VAL A 5 -17.23 5.10 9.84
N ALA A 6 -18.05 6.16 9.76
CA ALA A 6 -17.73 7.37 9.02
C ALA A 6 -16.53 8.17 9.61
N GLU A 7 -16.19 7.95 10.88
CA GLU A 7 -15.02 8.57 11.53
C GLU A 7 -13.71 7.77 11.40
N SER A 8 -13.75 6.59 10.76
CA SER A 8 -12.57 5.75 10.54
C SER A 8 -12.00 5.92 9.12
N ALA A 9 -10.73 5.52 8.92
CA ALA A 9 -10.14 5.48 7.58
C ALA A 9 -10.94 4.55 6.65
N VAL A 10 -11.40 3.39 7.14
CA VAL A 10 -12.22 2.44 6.38
C VAL A 10 -13.53 3.10 5.91
N GLY A 11 -14.24 3.82 6.79
CA GLY A 11 -15.45 4.56 6.42
C GLY A 11 -15.20 5.60 5.34
N TYR A 12 -14.12 6.39 5.48
CA TYR A 12 -13.73 7.38 4.48
C TYR A 12 -13.47 6.73 3.10
N PHE A 13 -12.80 5.58 3.05
CA PHE A 13 -12.53 4.88 1.79
C PHE A 13 -13.79 4.24 1.18
N SER A 14 -14.70 3.71 2.01
CA SER A 14 -16.02 3.20 1.55
C SER A 14 -16.84 4.29 0.87
N ASP A 15 -16.89 5.48 1.46
CA ASP A 15 -17.70 6.61 0.93
C ASP A 15 -17.13 7.20 -0.37
N ASN A 16 -15.87 6.92 -0.71
CA ASN A 16 -15.14 7.58 -1.80
C ASN A 16 -14.62 6.61 -2.89
N VAL A 17 -15.21 5.42 -3.04
CA VAL A 17 -14.76 4.36 -4.00
C VAL A 17 -14.58 4.90 -5.42
N GLU A 18 -15.60 5.56 -6.00
CA GLU A 18 -15.55 6.07 -7.37
C GLU A 18 -14.52 7.20 -7.54
N GLN A 19 -14.35 8.06 -6.53
CA GLN A 19 -13.33 9.09 -6.54
C GLN A 19 -11.92 8.46 -6.59
N PHE A 20 -11.66 7.43 -5.78
CA PHE A 20 -10.38 6.74 -5.81
C PHE A 20 -10.11 6.04 -7.15
N ARG A 21 -11.13 5.41 -7.75
CA ARG A 21 -11.01 4.82 -9.09
C ARG A 21 -10.65 5.85 -10.14
N SER A 22 -11.30 7.01 -10.14
CA SER A 22 -11.06 8.09 -11.10
C SER A 22 -9.66 8.71 -10.98
N LEU A 23 -9.10 8.80 -9.76
CA LEU A 23 -7.76 9.34 -9.52
C LEU A 23 -6.66 8.56 -10.25
N TYR A 24 -6.80 7.24 -10.40
CA TYR A 24 -5.85 6.43 -11.16
C TYR A 24 -5.83 6.73 -12.67
N GLY A 25 -6.92 7.27 -13.22
CA GLY A 25 -6.99 7.68 -14.62
C GLY A 25 -6.61 9.15 -14.89
N THR A 26 -6.66 10.02 -13.89
CA THR A 26 -6.62 11.48 -14.10
C THR A 26 -5.45 12.18 -13.41
N SER A 27 -4.90 11.61 -12.34
CA SER A 27 -3.87 12.27 -11.52
C SER A 27 -2.46 11.90 -11.94
N GLN A 28 -1.60 12.90 -12.23
CA GLN A 28 -0.20 12.70 -12.56
C GLN A 28 0.61 11.99 -11.44
N GLY A 29 0.27 12.25 -10.17
CA GLY A 29 0.92 11.56 -9.03
C GLY A 29 0.56 10.07 -8.97
N PHE A 30 -0.66 9.70 -9.38
CA PHE A 30 -1.05 8.31 -9.51
C PHE A 30 -0.38 7.61 -10.69
N HIS A 31 -0.06 8.31 -11.79
CA HIS A 31 0.72 7.73 -12.89
C HIS A 31 2.15 7.39 -12.45
N GLU A 32 2.86 8.28 -11.74
CA GLU A 32 4.20 7.97 -11.20
C GLU A 32 4.15 6.75 -10.25
N ARG A 33 3.11 6.68 -9.40
CA ARG A 33 2.87 5.52 -8.52
C ARG A 33 2.68 4.24 -9.34
N LEU A 34 1.82 4.26 -10.37
CA LEU A 34 1.57 3.09 -11.23
C LEU A 34 2.84 2.62 -11.95
N GLU A 35 3.67 3.54 -12.43
CA GLU A 35 4.93 3.20 -13.09
C GLU A 35 5.92 2.51 -12.13
N ILE A 36 6.08 3.06 -10.91
CA ILE A 36 6.98 2.50 -9.90
C ILE A 36 6.48 1.12 -9.48
N TRP A 37 5.22 1.01 -9.09
CA TRP A 37 4.63 -0.25 -8.68
C TRP A 37 4.62 -1.28 -9.80
N GLY A 38 4.24 -0.88 -11.03
CA GLY A 38 4.23 -1.77 -12.18
C GLY A 38 5.61 -2.37 -12.49
N ARG A 39 6.70 -1.58 -12.34
CA ARG A 39 8.07 -2.10 -12.48
C ARG A 39 8.42 -3.10 -11.38
N LEU A 40 8.08 -2.79 -10.13
CA LEU A 40 8.35 -3.68 -9.00
C LEU A 40 7.55 -4.98 -9.12
N LEU A 41 6.25 -4.89 -9.43
CA LEU A 41 5.39 -6.06 -9.58
C LEU A 41 5.86 -6.98 -10.70
N ARG A 42 6.26 -6.45 -11.87
CA ARG A 42 6.86 -7.28 -12.95
C ARG A 42 8.18 -7.93 -12.54
N ARG A 43 8.99 -7.25 -11.70
CA ARG A 43 10.30 -7.74 -11.28
C ARG A 43 10.21 -8.84 -10.23
N TYR A 44 9.27 -8.71 -9.29
CA TYR A 44 9.20 -9.57 -8.10
C TYR A 44 8.08 -10.62 -8.17
N SER A 45 7.18 -10.57 -9.16
CA SER A 45 6.18 -11.61 -9.38
C SER A 45 6.49 -12.44 -10.62
N ARG A 46 5.86 -13.60 -10.71
CA ARG A 46 6.01 -14.54 -11.86
C ARG A 46 4.65 -15.16 -12.20
N PRO A 47 4.37 -15.47 -13.47
CA PRO A 47 3.17 -16.22 -13.84
C PRO A 47 3.06 -17.52 -13.04
N GLY A 48 1.85 -17.84 -12.60
CA GLY A 48 1.56 -19.00 -11.74
C GLY A 48 2.00 -18.85 -10.27
N GLY A 49 2.73 -17.79 -9.91
CA GLY A 49 3.06 -17.48 -8.51
C GLY A 49 1.84 -17.00 -7.72
N ALA A 50 1.97 -16.95 -6.39
CA ALA A 50 0.93 -16.48 -5.47
C ALA A 50 1.24 -15.07 -4.98
N ALA A 51 0.24 -14.19 -4.96
CA ALA A 51 0.35 -12.85 -4.40
C ALA A 51 -0.81 -12.52 -3.46
N ILE A 52 -0.53 -11.70 -2.44
CA ILE A 52 -1.53 -11.11 -1.56
C ILE A 52 -1.42 -9.58 -1.66
N ASP A 53 -2.56 -8.89 -1.84
CA ASP A 53 -2.67 -7.44 -1.87
C ASP A 53 -3.46 -6.98 -0.64
N MET A 54 -2.73 -6.52 0.39
CA MET A 54 -3.28 -6.10 1.68
C MET A 54 -3.69 -4.63 1.64
N GLY A 55 -5.00 -4.38 1.77
CA GLY A 55 -5.63 -3.09 1.54
C GLY A 55 -5.70 -2.81 0.04
N CYS A 56 -6.32 -3.73 -0.70
CA CYS A 56 -6.32 -3.70 -2.17
C CYS A 56 -7.12 -2.52 -2.76
N GLY A 57 -7.98 -1.86 -1.96
CA GLY A 57 -8.86 -0.79 -2.41
C GLY A 57 -9.66 -1.21 -3.66
N PRO A 58 -9.68 -0.40 -4.73
CA PRO A 58 -10.40 -0.71 -5.97
C PRO A 58 -9.70 -1.77 -6.85
N GLY A 59 -8.73 -2.52 -6.30
CA GLY A 59 -8.09 -3.67 -6.93
C GLY A 59 -7.07 -3.36 -8.02
N VAL A 60 -6.56 -2.14 -8.12
CA VAL A 60 -5.67 -1.73 -9.23
C VAL A 60 -4.44 -2.62 -9.35
N PHE A 61 -3.75 -2.88 -8.25
CA PHE A 61 -2.56 -3.74 -8.26
C PHE A 61 -2.90 -5.23 -8.27
N SER A 62 -4.02 -5.62 -7.66
CA SER A 62 -4.55 -6.98 -7.75
C SER A 62 -4.84 -7.37 -9.19
N PHE A 63 -5.56 -6.53 -9.95
CA PHE A 63 -5.83 -6.78 -11.35
C PHE A 63 -4.58 -6.73 -12.22
N PHE A 64 -3.65 -5.81 -11.93
CA PHE A 64 -2.38 -5.76 -12.64
C PHE A 64 -1.58 -7.06 -12.47
N LEU A 65 -1.50 -7.62 -11.26
CA LEU A 65 -0.88 -8.92 -10.99
C LEU A 65 -1.61 -10.07 -11.70
N ALA A 66 -2.94 -10.05 -11.66
CA ALA A 66 -3.76 -11.05 -12.36
C ALA A 66 -3.50 -11.03 -13.88
N ASP A 67 -3.33 -9.85 -14.49
CA ASP A 67 -2.96 -9.69 -15.90
C ASP A 67 -1.55 -10.22 -16.23
N LEU A 68 -0.66 -10.28 -15.24
CA LEU A 68 0.64 -10.93 -15.35
C LEU A 68 0.58 -12.46 -15.15
N GLY A 69 -0.62 -13.04 -14.98
CA GLY A 69 -0.80 -14.47 -14.76
C GLY A 69 -0.49 -14.93 -13.34
N VAL A 70 -0.46 -14.02 -12.35
CA VAL A 70 -0.25 -14.33 -10.93
C VAL A 70 -1.59 -14.71 -10.30
N ASN A 71 -1.59 -15.67 -9.36
CA ASN A 71 -2.77 -15.99 -8.55
C ASN A 71 -2.84 -15.01 -7.37
N VAL A 72 -3.92 -14.22 -7.30
CA VAL A 72 -4.00 -13.06 -6.39
C VAL A 72 -5.13 -13.20 -5.40
N VAL A 73 -4.85 -12.83 -4.14
CA VAL A 73 -5.87 -12.58 -3.11
C VAL A 73 -5.79 -11.10 -2.74
N GLY A 74 -6.80 -10.32 -3.09
CA GLY A 74 -6.97 -8.93 -2.65
C GLY A 74 -7.81 -8.89 -1.36
N ILE A 75 -7.38 -8.11 -0.38
CA ILE A 75 -8.05 -7.99 0.91
C ILE A 75 -8.24 -6.51 1.23
N ASP A 76 -9.44 -6.13 1.66
CA ASP A 76 -9.73 -4.75 2.08
C ASP A 76 -10.77 -4.71 3.21
N GLY A 77 -10.64 -3.75 4.11
CA GLY A 77 -11.59 -3.51 5.20
C GLY A 77 -12.86 -2.80 4.74
N ALA A 78 -12.89 -2.21 3.57
CA ALA A 78 -14.06 -1.54 3.01
C ALA A 78 -14.86 -2.51 2.13
N LEU A 79 -16.04 -2.91 2.60
CA LEU A 79 -16.90 -3.88 1.89
C LEU A 79 -17.28 -3.38 0.48
N ASP A 80 -17.51 -2.07 0.32
CA ASP A 80 -17.87 -1.48 -0.98
C ASP A 80 -16.72 -1.59 -2.01
N MET A 81 -15.45 -1.51 -1.54
CA MET A 81 -14.27 -1.76 -2.38
C MET A 81 -14.25 -3.22 -2.87
N ILE A 82 -14.49 -4.17 -1.97
CA ILE A 82 -14.54 -5.59 -2.30
C ILE A 82 -15.66 -5.90 -3.30
N GLN A 83 -16.85 -5.36 -3.09
CA GLN A 83 -17.99 -5.55 -4.01
C GLN A 83 -17.67 -4.99 -5.41
N ALA A 84 -17.05 -3.81 -5.48
CA ALA A 84 -16.62 -3.21 -6.74
C ALA A 84 -15.53 -4.06 -7.44
N CYS A 85 -14.59 -4.63 -6.68
CA CYS A 85 -13.57 -5.54 -7.21
C CYS A 85 -14.19 -6.82 -7.76
N GLU A 86 -15.11 -7.47 -7.02
CA GLU A 86 -15.79 -8.69 -7.48
C GLU A 86 -16.64 -8.45 -8.73
N ALA A 87 -17.35 -7.33 -8.81
CA ALA A 87 -18.09 -6.95 -10.01
C ALA A 87 -17.16 -6.78 -11.22
N GLN A 88 -16.01 -6.15 -11.04
CA GLN A 88 -15.02 -5.97 -12.10
C GLN A 88 -14.35 -7.30 -12.48
N ARG A 89 -14.03 -8.15 -11.52
CA ARG A 89 -13.52 -9.51 -11.75
C ARG A 89 -14.45 -10.32 -12.62
N ALA A 90 -15.74 -10.34 -12.26
CA ALA A 90 -16.77 -11.06 -13.01
C ALA A 90 -16.91 -10.50 -14.45
N LYS A 91 -16.97 -9.17 -14.61
CA LYS A 91 -17.04 -8.51 -15.93
C LYS A 91 -15.85 -8.86 -16.82
N ARG A 92 -14.65 -9.04 -16.25
CA ARG A 92 -13.42 -9.40 -16.99
C ARG A 92 -13.25 -10.90 -17.18
N GLY A 93 -14.07 -11.74 -16.56
CA GLY A 93 -13.95 -13.21 -16.60
C GLY A 93 -12.65 -13.74 -15.98
N LEU A 94 -12.09 -13.02 -14.99
CA LEU A 94 -10.83 -13.43 -14.35
C LEU A 94 -11.08 -14.52 -13.31
N THR A 95 -10.27 -15.59 -13.36
CA THR A 95 -10.33 -16.74 -12.44
C THR A 95 -9.14 -16.83 -11.49
N ASN A 96 -8.06 -16.09 -11.80
CA ASN A 96 -6.82 -16.09 -11.03
C ASN A 96 -6.72 -14.93 -10.02
N VAL A 97 -7.83 -14.27 -9.70
CA VAL A 97 -7.93 -13.27 -8.63
C VAL A 97 -9.22 -13.50 -7.84
N ARG A 98 -9.16 -13.33 -6.52
CA ARG A 98 -10.32 -13.30 -5.63
C ARG A 98 -10.17 -12.19 -4.61
N PHE A 99 -11.28 -11.72 -4.06
CA PHE A 99 -11.28 -10.63 -3.10
C PHE A 99 -11.97 -11.05 -1.79
N ILE A 100 -11.42 -10.61 -0.66
CA ILE A 100 -11.89 -10.95 0.68
C ILE A 100 -12.10 -9.66 1.47
N HIS A 101 -13.27 -9.52 2.08
CA HIS A 101 -13.50 -8.48 3.08
C HIS A 101 -12.85 -8.90 4.40
N GLY A 102 -11.95 -8.04 4.93
CA GLY A 102 -11.27 -8.29 6.19
C GLY A 102 -10.48 -7.09 6.66
N THR A 103 -10.46 -6.86 7.97
CA THR A 103 -9.74 -5.76 8.61
C THR A 103 -8.38 -6.22 9.14
N LEU A 104 -7.38 -5.36 9.05
CA LEU A 104 -6.04 -5.61 9.58
C LEU A 104 -5.94 -5.11 11.03
N PRO A 105 -5.26 -5.85 11.93
CA PRO A 105 -4.59 -7.14 11.70
C PRO A 105 -5.47 -8.38 11.86
N ASP A 106 -6.79 -8.24 12.09
CA ASP A 106 -7.73 -9.30 12.55
C ASP A 106 -8.15 -10.30 11.46
N ILE A 107 -7.42 -10.35 10.35
CA ILE A 107 -7.74 -11.31 9.30
C ILE A 107 -7.34 -12.74 9.74
N ASP A 108 -8.22 -13.70 9.45
CA ASP A 108 -7.91 -15.12 9.66
C ASP A 108 -6.85 -15.60 8.65
N GLU A 109 -5.59 -15.61 9.10
CA GLU A 109 -4.45 -16.04 8.29
C GLU A 109 -4.52 -17.52 7.87
N THR A 110 -5.30 -18.36 8.57
CA THR A 110 -5.44 -19.78 8.23
C THR A 110 -6.20 -20.01 6.92
N THR A 111 -6.96 -19.01 6.47
CA THR A 111 -7.67 -19.01 5.19
C THR A 111 -6.82 -18.56 4.01
N LEU A 112 -5.59 -18.12 4.27
CA LEU A 112 -4.66 -17.55 3.29
C LEU A 112 -3.49 -18.49 3.05
N GLU A 113 -3.19 -18.72 1.78
CA GLU A 113 -1.92 -19.37 1.40
C GLU A 113 -0.77 -18.36 1.50
N HIS A 114 0.42 -18.85 1.90
CA HIS A 114 1.62 -18.03 1.88
C HIS A 114 1.93 -17.55 0.45
N ALA A 115 2.29 -16.28 0.33
CA ALA A 115 2.53 -15.63 -0.95
C ALA A 115 4.01 -15.61 -1.34
N ASP A 116 4.29 -15.70 -2.65
CA ASP A 116 5.60 -15.38 -3.20
C ASP A 116 5.85 -13.87 -3.11
N VAL A 117 4.79 -13.06 -3.28
CA VAL A 117 4.82 -11.60 -3.14
C VAL A 117 3.63 -11.12 -2.32
N LEU A 118 3.89 -10.38 -1.26
CA LEU A 118 2.85 -9.64 -0.52
C LEU A 118 3.05 -8.16 -0.76
N ILE A 119 1.98 -7.48 -1.09
CA ILE A 119 1.99 -6.03 -1.31
C ILE A 119 1.02 -5.31 -0.37
N SER A 120 1.40 -4.08 0.04
CA SER A 120 0.52 -3.18 0.79
C SER A 120 0.83 -1.74 0.40
N SER A 121 -0.09 -1.10 -0.30
CA SER A 121 0.13 0.18 -0.94
C SER A 121 -0.69 1.31 -0.30
N SER A 122 -0.06 2.10 0.58
CA SER A 122 -0.68 3.21 1.32
C SER A 122 -1.85 2.73 2.20
N VAL A 123 -1.58 1.78 3.07
CA VAL A 123 -2.55 1.16 3.99
C VAL A 123 -2.08 1.22 5.42
N ILE A 124 -0.86 0.72 5.70
CA ILE A 124 -0.37 0.52 7.06
C ILE A 124 -0.19 1.83 7.84
N GLU A 125 -0.15 2.97 7.17
CA GLU A 125 -0.15 4.28 7.80
C GLU A 125 -1.44 4.59 8.57
N TYR A 126 -2.54 3.89 8.28
CA TYR A 126 -3.85 4.08 8.90
C TYR A 126 -4.14 3.05 10.00
N ILE A 127 -3.37 1.97 10.07
CA ILE A 127 -3.58 0.86 11.02
C ILE A 127 -3.07 1.27 12.40
N GLU A 128 -3.81 0.91 13.44
CA GLU A 128 -3.43 1.21 14.84
C GLU A 128 -2.30 0.26 15.28
N GLU A 129 -2.48 -1.02 15.08
CA GLU A 129 -1.58 -2.11 15.48
C GLU A 129 -0.52 -2.39 14.40
N LEU A 130 0.35 -1.40 14.14
CA LEU A 130 1.34 -1.50 13.06
C LEU A 130 2.28 -2.70 13.20
N ASP A 131 2.80 -2.96 14.41
CA ASP A 131 3.78 -4.03 14.61
C ASP A 131 3.15 -5.42 14.46
N GLU A 132 1.92 -5.61 14.90
CA GLU A 132 1.14 -6.84 14.69
C GLU A 132 0.83 -7.07 13.22
N THR A 133 0.44 -6.00 12.51
CA THR A 133 0.22 -6.04 11.06
C THR A 133 1.50 -6.40 10.30
N LEU A 134 2.64 -5.84 10.66
CA LEU A 134 3.93 -6.17 10.03
C LEU A 134 4.35 -7.61 10.32
N ALA A 135 4.07 -8.12 11.52
CA ALA A 135 4.30 -9.51 11.89
C ALA A 135 3.43 -10.46 11.05
N LEU A 136 2.15 -10.15 10.89
CA LEU A 136 1.21 -10.88 10.04
C LEU A 136 1.74 -10.92 8.59
N PHE A 137 2.10 -9.78 8.01
CA PHE A 137 2.63 -9.72 6.65
C PHE A 137 3.87 -10.60 6.49
N ALA A 138 4.81 -10.51 7.43
CA ALA A 138 6.02 -11.31 7.38
C ALA A 138 5.74 -12.83 7.50
N ARG A 139 4.74 -13.25 8.29
CA ARG A 139 4.34 -14.67 8.36
C ARG A 139 3.77 -15.16 7.03
N LEU A 140 2.91 -14.38 6.39
CA LEU A 140 2.24 -14.73 5.14
C LEU A 140 3.18 -14.74 3.92
N VAL A 141 4.36 -14.15 4.01
CA VAL A 141 5.37 -14.22 2.95
C VAL A 141 6.16 -15.53 3.06
N LYS A 142 6.27 -16.27 1.96
CA LYS A 142 7.11 -17.49 1.86
C LYS A 142 8.58 -17.20 2.18
N SER A 143 9.33 -18.24 2.55
CA SER A 143 10.80 -18.18 2.56
C SER A 143 11.31 -17.74 1.18
N ARG A 144 12.23 -16.79 1.13
CA ARG A 144 12.72 -16.11 -0.09
C ARG A 144 11.64 -15.33 -0.87
N GLY A 145 10.45 -15.17 -0.30
CA GLY A 145 9.40 -14.32 -0.86
C GLY A 145 9.66 -12.83 -0.59
N THR A 146 8.86 -12.01 -1.21
CA THR A 146 9.02 -10.55 -1.22
C THR A 146 7.83 -9.85 -0.57
N LEU A 147 8.10 -8.85 0.26
CA LEU A 147 7.14 -7.92 0.82
C LEU A 147 7.39 -6.52 0.23
N ILE A 148 6.39 -5.93 -0.40
CA ILE A 148 6.48 -4.58 -0.99
C ILE A 148 5.49 -3.67 -0.27
N ILE A 149 5.99 -2.66 0.43
CA ILE A 149 5.17 -1.75 1.24
C ILE A 149 5.44 -0.30 0.85
N SER A 150 4.39 0.51 0.70
CA SER A 150 4.55 1.96 0.65
C SER A 150 3.99 2.64 1.90
N MET A 151 4.66 3.70 2.32
CA MET A 151 4.32 4.53 3.48
C MET A 151 4.68 6.00 3.27
N PRO A 152 4.05 6.90 4.04
CA PRO A 152 4.50 8.28 4.16
C PRO A 152 5.92 8.37 4.71
N ASN A 153 6.74 9.17 4.00
CA ASN A 153 8.16 9.37 4.30
C ASN A 153 8.36 10.38 5.44
N VAL A 154 8.91 9.91 6.56
CA VAL A 154 9.17 10.75 7.74
C VAL A 154 10.18 11.88 7.48
N HIS A 155 11.07 11.72 6.50
CA HIS A 155 12.12 12.71 6.17
C HIS A 155 11.68 13.72 5.12
N SER A 156 10.45 13.66 4.61
CA SER A 156 9.95 14.60 3.60
C SER A 156 9.78 16.00 4.19
N LEU A 157 10.48 16.97 3.59
CA LEU A 157 10.33 18.38 3.95
C LEU A 157 8.95 18.92 3.58
N SER A 158 8.38 18.48 2.46
CA SER A 158 7.03 18.88 2.03
C SER A 158 5.97 18.35 3.00
N ARG A 159 6.11 17.13 3.50
CA ARG A 159 5.25 16.57 4.55
C ARG A 159 5.38 17.31 5.87
N SER A 160 6.59 17.66 6.27
CA SER A 160 6.83 18.45 7.48
C SER A 160 6.13 19.81 7.40
N TYR A 161 6.20 20.47 6.25
CA TYR A 161 5.46 21.70 5.98
C TYR A 161 3.93 21.49 6.00
N GLN A 162 3.41 20.43 5.38
CA GLN A 162 1.99 20.09 5.40
C GLN A 162 1.48 19.83 6.82
N ARG A 163 2.25 19.12 7.64
CA ARG A 163 1.90 18.86 9.06
C ARG A 163 1.78 20.18 9.83
N LEU A 164 2.74 21.08 9.66
CA LEU A 164 2.70 22.41 10.28
C LEU A 164 1.51 23.24 9.76
N SER A 165 1.27 23.24 8.46
CA SER A 165 0.13 23.93 7.83
C SER A 165 -1.23 23.39 8.32
N ASN A 166 -1.38 22.08 8.45
CA ASN A 166 -2.60 21.45 8.94
C ASN A 166 -2.84 21.70 10.43
N TRP A 167 -1.78 21.92 11.22
CA TRP A 167 -1.91 22.35 12.61
C TRP A 167 -2.51 23.76 12.74
N ILE A 168 -2.17 24.65 11.78
CA ILE A 168 -2.66 26.05 11.76
C ILE A 168 -4.07 26.13 11.12
N SER A 169 -4.35 25.33 10.10
CA SER A 169 -5.63 25.31 9.37
C SER A 169 -6.00 23.86 9.02
N PRO A 170 -6.77 23.19 9.90
CA PRO A 170 -7.16 21.78 9.67
C PRO A 170 -7.97 21.65 8.37
N ARG A 171 -7.52 20.80 7.47
CA ARG A 171 -8.24 20.40 6.26
C ARG A 171 -8.93 19.07 6.51
N SER A 172 -10.12 18.90 5.91
CA SER A 172 -10.94 17.68 6.04
C SER A 172 -10.47 16.57 5.06
N ASP A 173 -9.17 16.27 5.04
CA ASP A 173 -8.61 15.33 4.09
C ASP A 173 -8.23 13.99 4.78
N VAL A 174 -8.03 12.93 3.98
CA VAL A 174 -7.55 11.61 4.41
C VAL A 174 -6.28 11.67 5.30
N TYR A 175 -5.53 12.74 5.22
CA TYR A 175 -4.34 13.00 6.05
C TYR A 175 -4.61 13.02 7.56
N ARG A 176 -5.82 13.30 8.01
CA ARG A 176 -6.22 13.27 9.43
C ARG A 176 -6.16 11.84 10.02
N TYR A 177 -6.28 10.83 9.16
CA TYR A 177 -6.25 9.43 9.57
C TYR A 177 -4.86 8.80 9.54
N ILE A 178 -3.82 9.51 9.03
CA ILE A 178 -2.45 8.99 9.02
C ILE A 178 -1.90 8.98 10.44
N ARG A 179 -1.66 7.78 10.97
CA ARG A 179 -1.09 7.52 12.30
C ARG A 179 0.42 7.34 12.25
N HIS A 180 0.95 6.76 11.16
CA HIS A 180 2.33 6.35 11.07
C HIS A 180 3.08 6.99 9.89
N PHE A 181 4.28 7.45 10.20
CA PHE A 181 5.29 7.88 9.24
C PHE A 181 6.54 7.06 9.49
N SER A 182 7.23 6.68 8.43
CA SER A 182 8.43 5.87 8.57
C SER A 182 9.50 6.24 7.56
N SER A 183 10.66 5.59 7.67
CA SER A 183 11.67 5.51 6.63
C SER A 183 11.92 4.04 6.28
N PRO A 184 12.50 3.73 5.10
CA PRO A 184 12.81 2.36 4.73
C PRO A 184 13.62 1.61 5.79
N ARG A 185 14.59 2.31 6.43
CA ARG A 185 15.42 1.72 7.49
C ARG A 185 14.69 1.50 8.81
N GLN A 186 13.76 2.38 9.17
CA GLN A 186 12.92 2.18 10.36
C GLN A 186 11.99 0.98 10.18
N LEU A 187 11.41 0.87 8.97
CA LEU A 187 10.55 -0.26 8.64
C LEU A 187 11.36 -1.58 8.59
N GLU A 188 12.59 -1.56 8.05
CA GLU A 188 13.50 -2.70 8.10
C GLU A 188 13.77 -3.17 9.53
N ARG A 189 14.05 -2.25 10.48
CA ARG A 189 14.29 -2.63 11.89
C ARG A 189 13.08 -3.32 12.52
N ARG A 190 11.85 -2.91 12.19
CA ARG A 190 10.63 -3.56 12.67
C ARG A 190 10.42 -4.94 12.05
N LEU A 191 10.82 -5.10 10.79
CA LEU A 191 10.67 -6.35 10.03
C LEU A 191 11.84 -7.33 10.23
N ALA A 192 13.00 -6.86 10.72
CA ALA A 192 14.19 -7.69 10.91
C ALA A 192 13.99 -8.90 11.85
N PRO A 193 13.21 -8.82 12.97
CA PRO A 193 12.93 -9.98 13.81
C PRO A 193 12.24 -11.12 13.07
N TYR A 194 11.56 -10.84 11.96
CA TYR A 194 10.86 -11.81 11.13
C TYR A 194 11.68 -12.27 9.91
N GLY A 195 12.98 -11.98 9.91
CA GLY A 195 13.91 -12.39 8.84
C GLY A 195 13.77 -11.57 7.55
N MET A 196 13.10 -10.42 7.57
CA MET A 196 12.94 -9.56 6.40
C MET A 196 14.11 -8.58 6.28
N LYS A 197 14.71 -8.45 5.10
CA LYS A 197 15.81 -7.52 4.80
C LYS A 197 15.44 -6.59 3.67
N LEU A 198 15.73 -5.29 3.83
CA LEU A 198 15.53 -4.29 2.79
C LEU A 198 16.44 -4.57 1.58
N ARG A 199 15.86 -4.69 0.41
CA ARG A 199 16.57 -4.85 -0.88
C ARG A 199 16.72 -3.53 -1.62
N GLU A 200 15.62 -2.78 -1.72
CA GLU A 200 15.61 -1.47 -2.36
C GLU A 200 14.51 -0.58 -1.80
N ALA A 201 14.67 0.72 -1.97
CA ALA A 201 13.65 1.70 -1.66
C ALA A 201 13.58 2.75 -2.77
N LEU A 202 12.38 3.02 -3.24
CA LEU A 202 12.08 4.05 -4.22
C LEU A 202 11.24 5.14 -3.57
N TYR A 203 11.47 6.38 -3.96
CA TYR A 203 10.75 7.53 -3.43
C TYR A 203 9.94 8.19 -4.53
N TYR A 204 8.72 8.60 -4.19
CA TYR A 204 7.81 9.30 -5.11
C TYR A 204 6.91 10.27 -4.35
N THR A 205 6.25 11.16 -5.07
CA THR A 205 5.35 12.13 -4.45
C THR A 205 4.04 12.25 -5.23
N HIS A 206 2.97 12.58 -4.53
CA HIS A 206 1.79 13.17 -5.13
C HIS A 206 2.12 14.64 -5.41
N ILE A 207 2.52 14.94 -6.64
CA ILE A 207 3.15 16.18 -7.08
C ILE A 207 2.48 17.43 -6.49
N THR A 208 3.06 17.99 -5.43
CA THR A 208 2.76 19.35 -4.98
C THR A 208 3.65 20.34 -5.74
N ARG A 209 3.22 21.61 -5.88
CA ARG A 209 4.04 22.67 -6.48
C ARG A 209 5.38 22.80 -5.75
N LEU A 210 5.37 22.61 -4.42
CA LEU A 210 6.56 22.66 -3.57
C LEU A 210 7.52 21.51 -3.88
N ALA A 211 7.05 20.27 -3.96
CA ALA A 211 7.88 19.12 -4.30
C ALA A 211 8.53 19.28 -5.69
N ARG A 212 7.80 19.84 -6.64
CA ARG A 212 8.34 20.16 -7.98
C ARG A 212 9.48 21.18 -7.91
N ALA A 213 9.30 22.28 -7.16
CA ALA A 213 10.35 23.29 -6.96
C ALA A 213 11.59 22.69 -6.27
N MET A 214 11.40 21.82 -5.29
CA MET A 214 12.49 21.15 -4.57
C MET A 214 13.26 20.14 -5.47
N ARG A 215 12.59 19.50 -6.43
CA ARG A 215 13.26 18.65 -7.43
C ARG A 215 14.21 19.47 -8.34
N THR A 216 13.87 20.71 -8.69
CA THR A 216 14.74 21.58 -9.50
C THR A 216 16.02 21.97 -8.76
N LEU A 217 16.01 21.98 -7.42
CA LEU A 217 17.18 22.24 -6.58
C LEU A 217 18.11 21.03 -6.41
N ARG A 218 17.84 19.91 -7.11
CA ARG A 218 18.60 18.65 -7.06
C ARG A 218 18.80 18.07 -5.65
N LEU A 219 17.88 18.35 -4.73
CA LEU A 219 17.92 17.77 -3.40
C LEU A 219 17.68 16.25 -3.46
N PRO A 220 18.25 15.47 -2.51
CA PRO A 220 18.04 14.02 -2.47
C PRO A 220 16.55 13.66 -2.38
N ARG A 221 16.08 12.70 -3.17
CA ARG A 221 14.66 12.27 -3.22
C ARG A 221 14.10 11.90 -1.84
N ARG A 222 14.90 11.33 -0.96
CA ARG A 222 14.52 11.03 0.42
C ARG A 222 14.06 12.26 1.22
N LEU A 223 14.44 13.48 0.83
CA LEU A 223 14.05 14.73 1.49
C LEU A 223 12.91 15.45 0.78
N THR A 224 12.70 15.16 -0.50
CA THR A 224 11.74 15.90 -1.34
C THR A 224 10.46 15.12 -1.58
N GLU A 225 10.52 13.79 -1.54
CA GLU A 225 9.39 12.94 -1.89
C GLU A 225 8.56 12.56 -0.66
N ASP A 226 7.23 12.55 -0.81
CA ASP A 226 6.27 12.39 0.28
C ASP A 226 6.06 10.95 0.71
N LEU A 227 6.33 10.02 -0.19
CA LEU A 227 6.12 8.60 -0.04
C LEU A 227 7.37 7.81 -0.42
N PHE A 228 7.51 6.63 0.14
CA PHE A 228 8.46 5.64 -0.34
C PHE A 228 7.77 4.29 -0.56
N VAL A 229 8.38 3.47 -1.42
CA VAL A 229 8.11 2.02 -1.52
C VAL A 229 9.36 1.31 -1.08
N GLY A 230 9.24 0.47 -0.06
CA GLY A 230 10.30 -0.44 0.39
C GLY A 230 10.03 -1.86 -0.11
N VAL A 231 11.04 -2.50 -0.63
CA VAL A 231 11.03 -3.91 -1.02
C VAL A 231 11.88 -4.69 -0.02
N PHE A 232 11.26 -5.64 0.64
CA PHE A 232 11.87 -6.49 1.66
C PHE A 232 11.83 -7.94 1.21
N GLU A 233 12.93 -8.64 1.34
CA GLU A 233 13.01 -10.07 1.03
C GLU A 233 13.17 -10.89 2.31
N LYS A 234 12.38 -11.96 2.41
CA LYS A 234 12.47 -12.90 3.54
C LYS A 234 13.69 -13.79 3.35
N THR A 235 14.58 -13.79 4.32
CA THR A 235 15.73 -14.71 4.32
C THR A 235 15.24 -16.15 4.37
N ALA A 236 16.02 -17.06 3.78
CA ALA A 236 15.78 -18.48 4.00
C ALA A 236 15.88 -18.74 5.50
N GLY A 237 14.84 -19.28 6.12
CA GLY A 237 14.92 -19.79 7.48
C GLY A 237 16.00 -20.88 7.53
N ASN A 238 16.83 -20.84 8.54
CA ASN A 238 17.69 -21.97 8.89
C ASN A 238 16.84 -23.13 9.34
#